data_60504f7b29ec1771451aa2b42ab7764a
#
_entry.id   60504f7b29ec1771451aa2b42ab7764a
#
_cell.length_a   1.000
_cell.length_b   1.000
_cell.length_c   1.000
_cell.angle_alpha   90.00
_cell.angle_beta   90.00
_cell.angle_gamma   90.00
#
_symmetry.space_group_name_H-M   'P 1'
#
loop_
_entity.id
_entity.type
_entity.pdbx_description
1 polymer ?
#
loop_
_entity_poly.entity_id
_entity_poly.type
_entity_poly.pdbx_seq_one_letter_code
_entity_poly.pdbx_strand_id
1 'polypeptide(L)'
;MYVELKNINKSYNSYKASDNINFGIKKGKLVALLGPSGSGKSTILRMIAGLENPDDGHILIDKKIVNDIPASKRGIGFVFQNYALFRYMTVYDNIAFGLKIAKWKKNDIKKRVKELLELVNLEELGKRYPSELSGGQKQRVAFARALAPNPELLLLDEPFAAIDA
;
A
#
# COMPACT_ATOMS: atom_id res chain seq x y z
N MET A 1 11.73 -15.62 7.93
CA MET A 1 10.60 -14.70 7.74
C MET A 1 10.85 -13.87 6.49
N TYR A 2 9.76 -13.39 5.84
CA TYR A 2 9.89 -12.47 4.70
C TYR A 2 9.83 -11.01 5.15
N VAL A 3 8.90 -10.68 6.05
CA VAL A 3 8.88 -9.40 6.79
C VAL A 3 9.15 -9.71 8.24
N GLU A 4 10.04 -8.97 8.89
CA GLU A 4 10.30 -9.06 10.32
C GLU A 4 10.38 -7.67 10.94
N LEU A 5 9.71 -7.51 12.07
CA LEU A 5 9.86 -6.36 12.96
C LEU A 5 10.58 -6.82 14.23
N LYS A 6 11.63 -6.12 14.61
CA LYS A 6 12.46 -6.42 15.77
C LYS A 6 12.60 -5.20 16.67
N ASN A 7 12.04 -5.29 17.87
CA ASN A 7 12.08 -4.25 18.91
C ASN A 7 11.63 -2.87 18.41
N ILE A 8 10.58 -2.84 17.55
CA ILE A 8 10.09 -1.60 16.96
C ILE A 8 9.43 -0.74 18.01
N ASN A 9 9.94 0.47 18.16
CA ASN A 9 9.38 1.52 18.99
C ASN A 9 9.02 2.74 18.14
N LYS A 10 7.88 3.37 18.45
CA LYS A 10 7.44 4.63 17.83
C LYS A 10 6.60 5.43 18.79
N SER A 11 6.97 6.69 18.98
CA SER A 11 6.24 7.65 19.82
C SER A 11 5.93 8.92 19.06
N TYR A 12 4.81 9.54 19.37
CA TYR A 12 4.41 10.86 18.95
C TYR A 12 4.17 11.73 20.17
N ASN A 13 5.10 12.63 20.48
CA ASN A 13 5.11 13.40 21.72
C ASN A 13 5.01 12.45 22.93
N SER A 14 3.93 12.55 23.71
CA SER A 14 3.67 11.68 24.88
C SER A 14 2.96 10.37 24.56
N TYR A 15 2.51 10.17 23.29
CA TYR A 15 1.77 8.96 22.91
C TYR A 15 2.70 7.91 22.31
N LYS A 16 2.74 6.73 22.90
CA LYS A 16 3.51 5.57 22.42
C LYS A 16 2.65 4.76 21.45
N ALA A 17 2.88 4.93 20.15
CA ALA A 17 2.12 4.25 19.09
C ALA A 17 2.58 2.80 18.87
N SER A 18 3.85 2.50 19.16
CA SER A 18 4.41 1.15 19.09
C SER A 18 5.40 0.98 20.23
N ASP A 19 5.29 -0.12 20.98
CA ASP A 19 6.11 -0.43 22.13
C ASP A 19 6.70 -1.83 21.99
N ASN A 20 8.00 -1.91 21.72
CA ASN A 20 8.76 -3.15 21.58
C ASN A 20 8.06 -4.20 20.69
N ILE A 21 7.55 -3.77 19.54
CA ILE A 21 6.82 -4.65 18.64
C ILE A 21 7.77 -5.64 17.98
N ASN A 22 7.44 -6.92 18.10
CA ASN A 22 8.18 -8.03 17.54
C ASN A 22 7.21 -9.00 16.85
N PHE A 23 7.31 -9.16 15.55
CA PHE A 23 6.61 -10.23 14.81
C PHE A 23 7.25 -10.48 13.45
N GLY A 24 6.88 -11.59 12.82
CA GLY A 24 7.37 -11.93 11.49
C GLY A 24 6.30 -12.59 10.63
N ILE A 25 6.36 -12.30 9.33
CA ILE A 25 5.44 -12.80 8.32
C ILE A 25 6.22 -13.65 7.31
N LYS A 26 5.76 -14.86 7.04
CA LYS A 26 6.35 -15.72 5.99
C LYS A 26 5.87 -15.29 4.61
N LYS A 27 6.70 -15.50 3.59
CA LYS A 27 6.31 -15.23 2.17
C LYS A 27 5.04 -16.01 1.80
N GLY A 28 4.14 -15.37 1.05
CA GLY A 28 2.89 -15.96 0.59
C GLY A 28 1.80 -16.10 1.65
N LYS A 29 1.94 -15.45 2.81
CA LYS A 29 0.91 -15.43 3.85
C LYS A 29 0.14 -14.12 3.85
N LEU A 30 -1.18 -14.22 4.09
CA LEU A 30 -2.04 -13.10 4.43
C LEU A 30 -2.08 -12.98 5.94
N VAL A 31 -1.84 -11.77 6.46
CA VAL A 31 -1.86 -11.47 7.89
C VAL A 31 -2.71 -10.24 8.13
N ALA A 32 -3.63 -10.31 9.09
CA ALA A 32 -4.43 -9.19 9.53
C ALA A 32 -3.92 -8.65 10.88
N LEU A 33 -3.74 -7.34 10.96
CA LEU A 33 -3.49 -6.63 12.22
C LEU A 33 -4.84 -6.22 12.81
N LEU A 34 -5.20 -6.81 13.94
CA LEU A 34 -6.45 -6.53 14.64
C LEU A 34 -6.22 -5.65 15.86
N GLY A 35 -7.19 -4.80 16.16
CA GLY A 35 -7.16 -3.92 17.32
C GLY A 35 -8.05 -2.70 17.14
N PRO A 36 -8.35 -1.96 18.23
CA PRO A 36 -9.19 -0.77 18.18
C PRO A 36 -8.58 0.35 17.34
N SER A 37 -9.40 1.35 17.00
CA SER A 37 -8.88 2.57 16.35
C SER A 37 -7.84 3.22 17.25
N GLY A 38 -6.76 3.73 16.66
CA GLY A 38 -5.65 4.34 17.40
C GLY A 38 -4.64 3.35 18.00
N SER A 39 -4.78 2.04 17.80
CA SER A 39 -3.83 1.05 18.36
C SER A 39 -2.49 0.92 17.60
N GLY A 40 -2.17 1.84 16.70
CA GLY A 40 -0.89 1.88 15.99
C GLY A 40 -0.80 1.01 14.72
N LYS A 41 -1.89 0.36 14.26
CA LYS A 41 -1.88 -0.49 13.05
C LYS A 41 -1.39 0.24 11.80
N SER A 42 -1.96 1.41 11.51
CA SER A 42 -1.55 2.25 10.36
C SER A 42 -0.10 2.71 10.49
N THR A 43 0.36 3.02 11.70
CA THR A 43 1.75 3.39 11.98
C THR A 43 2.70 2.24 11.63
N ILE A 44 2.38 1.01 12.05
CA ILE A 44 3.17 -0.18 11.70
C ILE A 44 3.22 -0.38 10.19
N LEU A 45 2.07 -0.30 9.50
CA LEU A 45 2.03 -0.43 8.04
C LEU A 45 2.86 0.65 7.33
N ARG A 46 2.79 1.89 7.79
CA ARG A 46 3.58 3.01 7.24
C ARG A 46 5.07 2.84 7.48
N MET A 47 5.48 2.33 8.66
CA MET A 47 6.88 2.04 8.94
C MET A 47 7.41 0.91 8.04
N ILE A 48 6.66 -0.16 7.81
CA ILE A 48 7.02 -1.22 6.87
C ILE A 48 7.16 -0.65 5.45
N ALA A 49 6.23 0.22 5.05
CA ALA A 49 6.25 0.85 3.73
C ALA A 49 7.40 1.87 3.53
N GLY A 50 8.04 2.35 4.61
CA GLY A 50 9.04 3.41 4.56
C GLY A 50 8.44 4.80 4.36
N LEU A 51 7.18 4.97 4.72
CA LEU A 51 6.48 6.26 4.77
C LEU A 51 6.70 6.95 6.11
N GLU A 52 7.19 6.20 7.09
CA GLU A 52 7.54 6.64 8.42
C GLU A 52 8.72 5.83 8.95
N ASN A 53 9.56 6.45 9.80
CA ASN A 53 10.68 5.75 10.42
C ASN A 53 10.32 5.35 11.86
N PRO A 54 10.70 4.14 12.31
CA PRO A 54 10.67 3.81 13.73
C PRO A 54 11.68 4.68 14.48
N ASP A 55 11.43 4.90 15.77
CA ASP A 55 12.37 5.63 16.64
C ASP A 55 13.50 4.68 17.10
N ASP A 56 13.20 3.38 17.19
CA ASP A 56 14.16 2.32 17.51
C ASP A 56 13.71 0.99 16.93
N GLY A 57 14.65 0.03 16.82
CA GLY A 57 14.41 -1.30 16.27
C GLY A 57 14.67 -1.41 14.76
N HIS A 58 14.47 -2.60 14.23
CA HIS A 58 14.79 -2.92 12.84
C HIS A 58 13.59 -3.53 12.11
N ILE A 59 13.36 -3.05 10.88
CA ILE A 59 12.43 -3.65 9.92
C ILE A 59 13.26 -4.37 8.87
N LEU A 60 12.97 -5.65 8.67
CA LEU A 60 13.62 -6.45 7.64
C LEU A 60 12.58 -6.89 6.60
N ILE A 61 12.97 -6.80 5.33
CA ILE A 61 12.22 -7.36 4.20
C ILE A 61 13.20 -8.26 3.44
N ASP A 62 12.83 -9.50 3.23
CA ASP A 62 13.69 -10.52 2.62
C ASP A 62 15.10 -10.55 3.26
N LYS A 63 15.13 -10.60 4.60
CA LYS A 63 16.35 -10.63 5.44
C LYS A 63 17.22 -9.36 5.38
N LYS A 64 16.83 -8.32 4.65
CA LYS A 64 17.57 -7.05 4.56
C LYS A 64 16.93 -6.00 5.45
N ILE A 65 17.73 -5.29 6.24
CA ILE A 65 17.27 -4.13 7.01
C ILE A 65 16.88 -3.02 6.03
N VAL A 66 15.66 -2.47 6.17
CA VAL A 66 15.11 -1.49 5.24
C VAL A 66 14.82 -0.13 5.88
N ASN A 67 15.23 0.09 7.12
CA ASN A 67 14.95 1.35 7.84
C ASN A 67 15.34 2.60 7.01
N ASP A 68 16.55 2.60 6.41
CA ASP A 68 17.08 3.73 5.63
C ASP A 68 16.74 3.64 4.13
N ILE A 69 15.97 2.62 3.72
CA ILE A 69 15.57 2.47 2.32
C ILE A 69 14.28 3.27 2.10
N PRO A 70 14.25 4.24 1.18
CA PRO A 70 13.04 5.03 0.90
C PRO A 70 11.92 4.14 0.34
N ALA A 71 10.67 4.52 0.61
CA ALA A 71 9.47 3.76 0.20
C ALA A 71 9.48 3.35 -1.28
N SER A 72 9.93 4.26 -2.17
CA SER A 72 10.00 4.01 -3.61
C SER A 72 10.95 2.88 -4.03
N LYS A 73 11.85 2.45 -3.14
CA LYS A 73 12.84 1.39 -3.40
C LYS A 73 12.54 0.09 -2.63
N ARG A 74 11.47 0.05 -1.83
CA ARG A 74 11.12 -1.16 -1.06
C ARG A 74 10.30 -2.19 -1.85
N GLY A 75 9.81 -1.86 -3.05
CA GLY A 75 9.03 -2.79 -3.89
C GLY A 75 7.65 -3.14 -3.30
N ILE A 76 7.05 -2.22 -2.55
CA ILE A 76 5.81 -2.41 -1.80
C ILE A 76 4.65 -1.72 -2.52
N GLY A 77 3.51 -2.41 -2.62
CA GLY A 77 2.23 -1.80 -2.93
C GLY A 77 1.53 -1.36 -1.64
N PHE A 78 0.95 -0.15 -1.62
CA PHE A 78 0.24 0.37 -0.47
C PHE A 78 -1.15 0.88 -0.86
N VAL A 79 -2.18 0.43 -0.15
CA VAL A 79 -3.55 0.94 -0.26
C VAL A 79 -3.88 1.72 1.01
N PHE A 80 -4.09 3.02 0.88
CA PHE A 80 -4.43 3.91 1.99
C PHE A 80 -5.91 3.81 2.33
N GLN A 81 -6.26 4.06 3.59
CA GLN A 81 -7.64 4.09 4.10
C GLN A 81 -8.56 5.02 3.30
N ASN A 82 -8.06 6.17 2.85
CA ASN A 82 -8.80 7.14 2.03
C ASN A 82 -8.55 6.97 0.52
N TYR A 83 -8.01 5.82 0.11
CA TYR A 83 -7.62 5.45 -1.26
C TYR A 83 -6.53 6.33 -1.89
N ALA A 84 -6.35 7.57 -1.49
CA ALA A 84 -5.36 8.54 -1.95
C ALA A 84 -5.23 8.62 -3.49
N LEU A 85 -6.37 8.58 -4.22
CA LEU A 85 -6.37 8.69 -5.67
C LEU A 85 -6.00 10.11 -6.11
N PHE A 86 -5.26 10.22 -7.21
CA PHE A 86 -4.95 11.50 -7.85
C PHE A 86 -6.21 12.06 -8.51
N ARG A 87 -6.78 13.11 -7.92
CA ARG A 87 -8.12 13.66 -8.28
C ARG A 87 -8.22 14.17 -9.73
N TYR A 88 -7.10 14.66 -10.27
CA TYR A 88 -7.02 15.24 -11.61
C TYR A 88 -6.47 14.27 -12.66
N MET A 89 -6.37 13.00 -12.33
CA MET A 89 -5.97 11.92 -13.21
C MET A 89 -7.14 10.97 -13.43
N THR A 90 -7.25 10.44 -14.66
CA THR A 90 -8.23 9.38 -14.96
C THR A 90 -7.92 8.12 -14.16
N VAL A 91 -8.86 7.17 -14.14
CA VAL A 91 -8.63 5.82 -13.59
C VAL A 91 -7.41 5.16 -14.25
N TYR A 92 -7.33 5.23 -15.59
CA TYR A 92 -6.18 4.73 -16.35
C TYR A 92 -4.87 5.36 -15.87
N ASP A 93 -4.82 6.68 -15.74
CA ASP A 93 -3.61 7.40 -15.36
C ASP A 93 -3.22 7.16 -13.90
N ASN A 94 -4.20 6.99 -13.01
CA ASN A 94 -3.95 6.58 -11.62
C ASN A 94 -3.23 5.24 -11.57
N ILE A 95 -3.70 4.23 -12.32
CA ILE A 95 -3.08 2.90 -12.35
C ILE A 95 -1.72 2.94 -13.04
N ALA A 96 -1.60 3.68 -14.14
CA ALA A 96 -0.39 3.79 -14.94
C ALA A 96 0.72 4.62 -14.25
N PHE A 97 0.40 5.41 -13.23
CA PHE A 97 1.31 6.41 -12.67
C PHE A 97 2.65 5.83 -12.22
N GLY A 98 2.64 4.79 -11.39
CA GLY A 98 3.88 4.15 -10.91
C GLY A 98 4.70 3.52 -12.04
N LEU A 99 4.03 2.96 -13.06
CA LEU A 99 4.68 2.37 -14.23
C LEU A 99 5.38 3.42 -15.10
N LYS A 100 4.75 4.61 -15.24
CA LYS A 100 5.36 5.76 -15.94
C LYS A 100 6.60 6.24 -15.23
N ILE A 101 6.57 6.38 -13.90
CA ILE A 101 7.74 6.74 -13.09
C ILE A 101 8.84 5.69 -13.20
N ALA A 102 8.50 4.41 -13.21
CA ALA A 102 9.42 3.31 -13.41
C ALA A 102 9.91 3.17 -14.88
N LYS A 103 9.52 4.11 -15.76
CA LYS A 103 9.93 4.18 -17.17
C LYS A 103 9.60 2.92 -17.99
N TRP A 104 8.48 2.28 -17.70
CA TRP A 104 8.00 1.17 -18.51
C TRP A 104 7.66 1.63 -19.94
N LYS A 105 7.80 0.74 -20.91
CA LYS A 105 7.42 1.03 -22.30
C LYS A 105 5.92 1.26 -22.40
N LYS A 106 5.50 2.19 -23.25
CA LYS A 106 4.10 2.59 -23.42
C LYS A 106 3.15 1.41 -23.70
N ASN A 107 3.59 0.45 -24.51
CA ASN A 107 2.79 -0.74 -24.83
C ASN A 107 2.62 -1.66 -23.61
N ASP A 108 3.67 -1.83 -22.80
CA ASP A 108 3.62 -2.65 -21.58
C ASP A 108 2.69 -2.01 -20.53
N ILE A 109 2.77 -0.68 -20.38
CA ILE A 109 1.84 0.07 -19.53
C ILE A 109 0.39 -0.17 -19.97
N LYS A 110 0.10 0.00 -21.29
CA LYS A 110 -1.26 -0.19 -21.82
C LYS A 110 -1.77 -1.59 -21.56
N LYS A 111 -0.95 -2.62 -21.79
CA LYS A 111 -1.29 -4.01 -21.53
C LYS A 111 -1.56 -4.23 -20.04
N ARG A 112 -0.65 -3.79 -19.17
CA ARG A 112 -0.76 -3.98 -17.73
C ARG A 112 -1.98 -3.28 -17.13
N VAL A 113 -2.26 -2.05 -17.51
CA VAL A 113 -3.44 -1.32 -17.06
C VAL A 113 -4.73 -2.01 -17.48
N LYS A 114 -4.79 -2.53 -18.74
CA LYS A 114 -5.95 -3.29 -19.22
C LYS A 114 -6.18 -4.53 -18.37
N GLU A 115 -5.15 -5.35 -18.13
CA GLU A 115 -5.21 -6.54 -17.28
C GLU A 115 -5.73 -6.21 -15.87
N LEU A 116 -5.28 -5.09 -15.30
CA LEU A 116 -5.69 -4.68 -13.96
C LEU A 116 -7.13 -4.16 -13.92
N LEU A 117 -7.58 -3.44 -14.93
CA LEU A 117 -8.96 -3.00 -15.05
C LEU A 117 -9.92 -4.21 -15.17
N GLU A 118 -9.54 -5.21 -15.95
CA GLU A 118 -10.27 -6.48 -16.04
C GLU A 118 -10.31 -7.20 -14.68
N LEU A 119 -9.17 -7.32 -14.01
CA LEU A 119 -9.05 -7.96 -12.69
C LEU A 119 -10.00 -7.35 -11.64
N VAL A 120 -10.20 -6.03 -11.68
CA VAL A 120 -11.04 -5.33 -10.71
C VAL A 120 -12.46 -5.02 -11.23
N ASN A 121 -12.85 -5.53 -12.41
CA ASN A 121 -14.14 -5.30 -13.09
C ASN A 121 -14.46 -3.81 -13.27
N LEU A 122 -13.53 -3.06 -13.88
CA LEU A 122 -13.64 -1.63 -14.15
C LEU A 122 -13.22 -1.27 -15.60
N GLU A 123 -13.34 -2.20 -16.56
CA GLU A 123 -12.86 -2.06 -17.93
C GLU A 123 -13.36 -0.78 -18.61
N GLU A 124 -14.65 -0.48 -18.41
CA GLU A 124 -15.33 0.65 -19.04
C GLU A 124 -15.04 2.00 -18.34
N LEU A 125 -14.38 1.97 -17.18
CA LEU A 125 -14.19 3.17 -16.35
C LEU A 125 -12.80 3.81 -16.51
N GLY A 126 -11.96 3.30 -17.41
CA GLY A 126 -10.58 3.77 -17.57
C GLY A 126 -10.44 5.27 -17.85
N LYS A 127 -11.41 5.89 -18.52
CA LYS A 127 -11.43 7.33 -18.84
C LYS A 127 -12.06 8.22 -17.79
N ARG A 128 -12.71 7.66 -16.77
CA ARG A 128 -13.36 8.41 -15.69
C ARG A 128 -12.37 9.00 -14.72
N TYR A 129 -12.79 10.05 -14.04
CA TYR A 129 -12.06 10.66 -12.92
C TYR A 129 -12.57 10.12 -11.58
N PRO A 130 -11.76 10.17 -10.50
CA PRO A 130 -12.17 9.71 -9.18
C PRO A 130 -13.48 10.33 -8.66
N SER A 131 -13.79 11.59 -9.04
CA SER A 131 -15.04 12.27 -8.66
C SER A 131 -16.30 11.59 -9.22
N GLU A 132 -16.15 10.81 -10.29
CA GLU A 132 -17.25 10.11 -10.97
C GLU A 132 -17.46 8.67 -10.47
N LEU A 133 -16.68 8.24 -9.46
CA LEU A 133 -16.65 6.87 -8.96
C LEU A 133 -17.36 6.75 -7.61
N SER A 134 -18.04 5.61 -7.39
CA SER A 134 -18.49 5.20 -6.05
C SER A 134 -17.30 4.89 -5.14
N GLY A 135 -17.54 4.80 -3.82
CA GLY A 135 -16.51 4.44 -2.84
C GLY A 135 -15.85 3.09 -3.15
N GLY A 136 -16.64 2.06 -3.45
CA GLY A 136 -16.13 0.74 -3.81
C GLY A 136 -15.35 0.74 -5.13
N GLN A 137 -15.74 1.58 -6.13
CA GLN A 137 -14.97 1.74 -7.35
C GLN A 137 -13.62 2.42 -7.08
N LYS A 138 -13.59 3.49 -6.27
CA LYS A 138 -12.35 4.15 -5.83
C LYS A 138 -11.40 3.18 -5.15
N GLN A 139 -11.93 2.35 -4.26
CA GLN A 139 -11.17 1.31 -3.58
C GLN A 139 -10.54 0.33 -4.58
N ARG A 140 -11.31 -0.18 -5.54
CA ARG A 140 -10.80 -1.11 -6.57
C ARG A 140 -9.73 -0.46 -7.46
N VAL A 141 -9.86 0.83 -7.79
CA VAL A 141 -8.80 1.58 -8.50
C VAL A 141 -7.54 1.68 -7.65
N ALA A 142 -7.65 1.93 -6.34
CA ALA A 142 -6.51 1.99 -5.44
C ALA A 142 -5.78 0.64 -5.35
N PHE A 143 -6.52 -0.48 -5.32
CA PHE A 143 -5.96 -1.82 -5.41
C PHE A 143 -5.21 -2.04 -6.73
N ALA A 144 -5.83 -1.74 -7.86
CA ALA A 144 -5.22 -1.88 -9.17
C ALA A 144 -3.93 -1.06 -9.26
N ARG A 145 -3.94 0.20 -8.77
CA ARG A 145 -2.76 1.06 -8.72
C ARG A 145 -1.63 0.47 -7.88
N ALA A 146 -1.97 -0.08 -6.69
CA ALA A 146 -0.98 -0.69 -5.81
C ALA A 146 -0.37 -1.96 -6.41
N LEU A 147 -1.15 -2.73 -7.18
CA LEU A 147 -0.70 -3.96 -7.85
C LEU A 147 0.05 -3.70 -9.17
N ALA A 148 -0.05 -2.49 -9.75
CA ALA A 148 0.49 -2.20 -11.07
C ALA A 148 1.99 -2.54 -11.20
N PRO A 149 2.89 -2.16 -10.26
CA PRO A 149 4.31 -2.45 -10.36
C PRO A 149 4.72 -3.89 -10.00
N ASN A 150 3.77 -4.82 -9.85
CA ASN A 150 4.00 -6.19 -9.39
C ASN A 150 4.73 -6.25 -8.03
N PRO A 151 4.19 -5.67 -6.96
CA PRO A 151 4.86 -5.66 -5.67
C PRO A 151 4.97 -7.07 -5.08
N GLU A 152 6.06 -7.34 -4.36
CA GLU A 152 6.21 -8.59 -3.61
C GLU A 152 5.49 -8.56 -2.26
N LEU A 153 5.18 -7.37 -1.75
CA LEU A 153 4.45 -7.12 -0.52
C LEU A 153 3.34 -6.11 -0.79
N LEU A 154 2.12 -6.45 -0.41
CA LEU A 154 0.97 -5.54 -0.45
C LEU A 154 0.53 -5.21 0.97
N LEU A 155 0.46 -3.93 1.28
CA LEU A 155 -0.01 -3.40 2.56
C LEU A 155 -1.36 -2.71 2.38
N LEU A 156 -2.31 -3.03 3.25
CA LEU A 156 -3.68 -2.53 3.19
C LEU A 156 -4.03 -1.86 4.52
N ASP A 157 -4.28 -0.57 4.50
CA ASP A 157 -4.67 0.21 5.68
C ASP A 157 -6.19 0.37 5.70
N GLU A 158 -6.87 -0.36 6.58
CA GLU A 158 -8.33 -0.42 6.73
C GLU A 158 -9.10 -0.59 5.40
N PRO A 159 -8.80 -1.65 4.61
CA PRO A 159 -9.32 -1.76 3.25
C PRO A 159 -10.83 -1.99 3.17
N PHE A 160 -11.51 -2.30 4.27
CA PHE A 160 -12.93 -2.62 4.30
C PHE A 160 -13.80 -1.54 4.97
N ALA A 161 -13.22 -0.42 5.40
CA ALA A 161 -13.95 0.64 6.09
C ALA A 161 -15.15 1.23 5.31
N ALA A 162 -15.21 1.05 4.00
CA ALA A 162 -16.31 1.52 3.15
C ALA A 162 -17.42 0.47 2.91
N ILE A 163 -17.30 -0.73 3.48
CA ILE A 163 -18.27 -1.82 3.27
C ILE A 163 -19.30 -1.86 4.40
N ASP A 164 -19.02 -1.23 5.54
CA ASP A 164 -19.89 -1.21 6.74
C ASP A 164 -20.87 -0.03 6.78
N ALA A 165 -21.25 0.53 5.62
CA ALA A 165 -22.24 1.61 5.53
C ALA A 165 -23.45 1.21 4.68
#